data_fe80aa9b00347f2db4107cc75ce97df3
#
_entry.id   fe80aa9b00347f2db4107cc75ce97df3
#
_cell.length_a   1.000
_cell.length_b   1.000
_cell.length_c   1.000
_cell.angle_alpha   90.00
_cell.angle_beta   90.00
_cell.angle_gamma   90.00
#
_symmetry.space_group_name_H-M   'P 1'
#
loop_
_entity.id
_entity.type
_entity.pdbx_description
1 polymer ?
#
loop_
_entity_poly.entity_id
_entity_poly.type
_entity_poly.pdbx_seq_one_letter_code
_entity_poly.pdbx_strand_id
1 'polypeptide(L)'
;MSRTVDLHHHVIPDFYWEASNEDGNAAGGITPPRWSLDAAIAYLDEARIDVAVPSISTPGVHFGDDAAARNLARQVNEYLADIKRNRPDRFGAFAALPLPDIEGSLDQIAYAFDVLELDGVSVMTNAGGSYLGDSRFDPIFTELQRRAAVVFVHPTASPDPIAHTLGLPDSLLDYPVDTSRAIAKLHYSNTFARTPDVKYVFAHAGGTIPFVASRFAIVDEMSVIPGAQERGAFADALPSLYWDTASAFSDPVLHMLRSVTGLGNVVFGTDYPYPRDAISIAGLRQLQSTAELDDGERRGVLGGSAARLIPRLARAASTLGVGRDTTIVRDVVADGASTTRAETSAHGAQESAHSPAPSGPGRRARRYPRPAG
;
A
#
# COMPACT_ATOMS: atom_id res chain seq x y z
N MET A 1 0.68 4.25 -28.26
CA MET A 1 1.06 4.98 -27.02
C MET A 1 1.28 3.97 -25.94
N SER A 2 2.26 4.15 -25.04
CA SER A 2 2.40 3.30 -23.86
C SER A 2 1.21 3.51 -22.93
N ARG A 3 0.74 2.45 -22.26
CA ARG A 3 -0.34 2.55 -21.27
C ARG A 3 0.14 3.34 -20.05
N THR A 4 -0.76 4.10 -19.42
CA THR A 4 -0.54 4.68 -18.09
C THR A 4 -0.98 3.65 -17.05
N VAL A 5 -0.04 3.23 -16.18
CA VAL A 5 -0.26 2.17 -15.19
C VAL A 5 -0.03 2.72 -13.80
N ASP A 6 -1.08 2.73 -13.00
CA ASP A 6 -1.06 3.10 -11.58
C ASP A 6 -0.73 1.87 -10.73
N LEU A 7 0.47 1.84 -10.16
CA LEU A 7 0.95 0.69 -9.38
C LEU A 7 0.69 0.84 -7.87
N HIS A 8 0.29 2.04 -7.43
CA HIS A 8 -0.06 2.34 -6.06
C HIS A 8 -1.50 2.83 -5.98
N HIS A 9 -2.40 1.90 -5.87
CA HIS A 9 -3.84 2.10 -5.85
C HIS A 9 -4.46 1.20 -4.78
N HIS A 10 -5.43 1.69 -4.03
CA HIS A 10 -6.01 0.90 -2.94
C HIS A 10 -7.46 0.54 -3.18
N VAL A 11 -7.86 -0.59 -2.60
CA VAL A 11 -9.25 -1.01 -2.45
C VAL A 11 -9.61 -0.98 -0.97
N ILE A 12 -10.83 -0.51 -0.68
CA ILE A 12 -11.34 -0.44 0.69
C ILE A 12 -12.79 -0.93 0.67
N PRO A 13 -13.02 -2.24 0.39
CA PRO A 13 -14.37 -2.78 0.43
C PRO A 13 -14.94 -2.74 1.85
N ASP A 14 -16.26 -2.65 1.97
CA ASP A 14 -16.95 -2.46 3.25
C ASP A 14 -16.54 -3.51 4.29
N PHE A 15 -16.43 -4.79 3.91
CA PHE A 15 -16.02 -5.86 4.84
C PHE A 15 -14.59 -5.65 5.38
N TYR A 16 -13.69 -5.10 4.58
CA TYR A 16 -12.33 -4.78 5.03
C TYR A 16 -12.33 -3.55 5.94
N TRP A 17 -13.11 -2.52 5.58
CA TRP A 17 -13.25 -1.33 6.40
C TRP A 17 -13.83 -1.66 7.77
N GLU A 18 -14.87 -2.47 7.82
CA GLU A 18 -15.49 -2.92 9.08
C GLU A 18 -14.48 -3.65 9.96
N ALA A 19 -13.68 -4.57 9.40
CA ALA A 19 -12.68 -5.31 10.14
C ALA A 19 -11.48 -4.45 10.60
N SER A 20 -11.04 -3.49 9.78
CA SER A 20 -9.83 -2.69 10.03
C SER A 20 -10.07 -1.47 10.90
N ASN A 21 -11.32 -1.01 11.05
CA ASN A 21 -11.67 0.22 11.74
C ASN A 21 -12.30 0.00 13.12
N GLU A 22 -12.22 -1.20 13.67
CA GLU A 22 -12.83 -1.54 14.97
C GLU A 22 -12.37 -0.59 16.08
N ASP A 23 -11.09 -0.16 16.06
CA ASP A 23 -10.51 0.78 17.02
C ASP A 23 -10.56 2.24 16.56
N GLY A 24 -11.16 2.57 15.42
CA GLY A 24 -11.27 3.93 14.88
C GLY A 24 -9.95 4.55 14.39
N ASN A 25 -8.88 3.76 14.27
CA ASN A 25 -7.53 4.23 13.95
C ASN A 25 -6.98 3.67 12.63
N ALA A 26 -7.85 3.23 11.75
CA ALA A 26 -7.45 2.75 10.43
C ALA A 26 -6.81 3.88 9.61
N ALA A 27 -5.96 3.48 8.66
CA ALA A 27 -5.32 4.39 7.69
C ALA A 27 -4.47 5.51 8.31
N GLY A 28 -3.77 5.24 9.42
CA GLY A 28 -2.83 6.20 10.01
C GLY A 28 -3.49 7.49 10.49
N GLY A 29 -4.69 7.40 11.02
CA GLY A 29 -5.45 8.55 11.52
C GLY A 29 -6.18 9.35 10.45
N ILE A 30 -6.22 8.87 9.21
CA ILE A 30 -7.01 9.46 8.13
C ILE A 30 -8.23 8.58 7.87
N THR A 31 -9.42 9.15 7.97
CA THR A 31 -10.63 8.45 7.53
C THR A 31 -10.63 8.38 6.00
N PRO A 32 -10.52 7.19 5.39
CA PRO A 32 -10.56 7.09 3.95
C PRO A 32 -11.94 7.46 3.40
N PRO A 33 -12.02 7.96 2.17
CA PRO A 33 -13.30 8.17 1.52
C PRO A 33 -14.01 6.82 1.32
N ARG A 34 -15.33 6.86 1.17
CA ARG A 34 -16.08 5.66 0.76
C ARG A 34 -15.56 5.17 -0.57
N TRP A 35 -15.21 3.90 -0.61
CA TRP A 35 -14.70 3.25 -1.81
C TRP A 35 -15.78 2.39 -2.47
N SER A 36 -15.79 2.36 -3.79
CA SER A 36 -16.51 1.36 -4.58
C SER A 36 -15.78 1.10 -5.89
N LEU A 37 -15.98 -0.08 -6.48
CA LEU A 37 -15.38 -0.41 -7.77
C LEU A 37 -15.81 0.57 -8.87
N ASP A 38 -17.09 0.98 -8.87
CA ASP A 38 -17.60 1.94 -9.86
C ASP A 38 -16.95 3.32 -9.69
N ALA A 39 -16.74 3.78 -8.46
CA ALA A 39 -16.03 5.03 -8.18
C ALA A 39 -14.56 4.94 -8.63
N ALA A 40 -13.89 3.82 -8.37
CA ALA A 40 -12.52 3.59 -8.82
C ALA A 40 -12.43 3.60 -10.36
N ILE A 41 -13.35 2.96 -11.05
CA ILE A 41 -13.39 2.98 -12.53
C ILE A 41 -13.64 4.41 -13.05
N ALA A 42 -14.59 5.14 -12.46
CA ALA A 42 -14.87 6.52 -12.85
C ALA A 42 -13.64 7.42 -12.66
N TYR A 43 -12.92 7.26 -11.55
CA TYR A 43 -11.64 7.94 -11.30
C TYR A 43 -10.59 7.61 -12.36
N LEU A 44 -10.38 6.33 -12.68
CA LEU A 44 -9.42 5.92 -13.71
C LEU A 44 -9.77 6.53 -15.08
N ASP A 45 -11.05 6.60 -15.42
CA ASP A 45 -11.52 7.17 -16.69
C ASP A 45 -11.32 8.70 -16.73
N GLU A 46 -11.64 9.42 -15.65
CA GLU A 46 -11.41 10.86 -15.52
C GLU A 46 -9.92 11.19 -15.59
N ALA A 47 -9.07 10.46 -14.85
CA ALA A 47 -7.64 10.63 -14.82
C ALA A 47 -6.94 10.16 -16.11
N ARG A 48 -7.64 9.41 -16.99
CA ARG A 48 -7.07 8.74 -18.17
C ARG A 48 -5.94 7.77 -17.81
N ILE A 49 -6.15 7.02 -16.74
CA ILE A 49 -5.29 5.92 -16.34
C ILE A 49 -5.83 4.63 -16.97
N ASP A 50 -4.98 3.94 -17.72
CA ASP A 50 -5.40 2.74 -18.45
C ASP A 50 -5.58 1.54 -17.51
N VAL A 51 -4.68 1.38 -16.54
CA VAL A 51 -4.65 0.23 -15.62
C VAL A 51 -4.29 0.67 -14.23
N ALA A 52 -4.94 0.09 -13.22
CA ALA A 52 -4.51 0.14 -11.83
C ALA A 52 -4.11 -1.26 -11.34
N VAL A 53 -3.17 -1.32 -10.40
CA VAL A 53 -2.79 -2.54 -9.69
C VAL A 53 -3.13 -2.35 -8.22
N PRO A 54 -4.38 -2.64 -7.81
CA PRO A 54 -4.82 -2.41 -6.46
C PRO A 54 -4.22 -3.37 -5.44
N SER A 55 -4.12 -2.84 -4.22
CA SER A 55 -3.80 -3.57 -2.99
C SER A 55 -4.65 -3.02 -1.84
N ILE A 56 -4.65 -3.69 -0.69
CA ILE A 56 -5.08 -3.01 0.54
C ILE A 56 -3.99 -2.07 1.03
N SER A 57 -4.39 -1.08 1.82
CA SER A 57 -3.50 -0.14 2.48
C SER A 57 -3.18 -0.56 3.93
N THR A 58 -2.52 0.34 4.68
CA THR A 58 -2.43 0.25 6.13
C THR A 58 -3.82 0.16 6.76
N PRO A 59 -3.99 -0.57 7.84
CA PRO A 59 -3.01 -1.28 8.66
C PRO A 59 -2.71 -2.73 8.23
N GLY A 60 -3.08 -3.15 7.02
CA GLY A 60 -2.98 -4.53 6.58
C GLY A 60 -4.19 -5.38 7.02
N VAL A 61 -3.99 -6.67 7.28
CA VAL A 61 -5.09 -7.61 7.59
C VAL A 61 -4.96 -8.28 8.96
N HIS A 62 -3.92 -7.96 9.74
CA HIS A 62 -3.68 -8.62 11.02
C HIS A 62 -3.92 -7.66 12.20
N PHE A 63 -4.92 -7.94 13.03
CA PHE A 63 -5.35 -7.12 14.17
C PHE A 63 -5.22 -7.90 15.51
N GLY A 64 -4.22 -8.80 15.61
CA GLY A 64 -3.90 -9.52 16.84
C GLY A 64 -4.39 -10.97 16.91
N ASP A 65 -5.16 -11.45 15.91
CA ASP A 65 -5.62 -12.84 15.83
C ASP A 65 -5.25 -13.44 14.47
N ASP A 66 -4.43 -14.50 14.48
CA ASP A 66 -3.92 -15.14 13.27
C ASP A 66 -5.04 -15.76 12.41
N ALA A 67 -6.04 -16.40 13.05
CA ALA A 67 -7.13 -17.04 12.31
C ALA A 67 -8.02 -16.01 11.62
N ALA A 68 -8.34 -14.91 12.29
CA ALA A 68 -9.07 -13.79 11.70
C ALA A 68 -8.27 -13.15 10.56
N ALA A 69 -6.97 -12.97 10.75
CA ALA A 69 -6.07 -12.41 9.73
C ALA A 69 -5.98 -13.29 8.47
N ARG A 70 -5.86 -14.62 8.63
CA ARG A 70 -5.91 -15.60 7.52
C ARG A 70 -7.22 -15.50 6.75
N ASN A 71 -8.35 -15.42 7.46
CA ASN A 71 -9.67 -15.30 6.83
C ASN A 71 -9.83 -13.98 6.09
N LEU A 72 -9.43 -12.87 6.69
CA LEU A 72 -9.51 -11.55 6.05
C LEU A 72 -8.59 -11.44 4.85
N ALA A 73 -7.34 -11.95 4.94
CA ALA A 73 -6.43 -12.01 3.80
C ALA A 73 -7.05 -12.81 2.64
N ARG A 74 -7.67 -13.95 2.94
CA ARG A 74 -8.35 -14.78 1.95
C ARG A 74 -9.47 -14.01 1.25
N GLN A 75 -10.36 -13.37 2.00
CA GLN A 75 -11.47 -12.58 1.45
C GLN A 75 -10.99 -11.43 0.57
N VAL A 76 -9.97 -10.69 1.04
CA VAL A 76 -9.35 -9.60 0.28
C VAL A 76 -8.76 -10.11 -1.03
N ASN A 77 -7.99 -11.21 -0.98
CA ASN A 77 -7.32 -11.76 -2.15
C ASN A 77 -8.30 -12.28 -3.19
N GLU A 78 -9.38 -12.94 -2.75
CA GLU A 78 -10.47 -13.40 -3.63
C GLU A 78 -11.21 -12.21 -4.26
N TYR A 79 -11.49 -11.16 -3.49
CA TYR A 79 -12.11 -9.93 -3.99
C TYR A 79 -11.24 -9.24 -5.05
N LEU A 80 -9.92 -9.12 -4.81
CA LEU A 80 -8.97 -8.58 -5.77
C LEU A 80 -8.88 -9.43 -7.05
N ALA A 81 -8.90 -10.75 -6.90
CA ALA A 81 -8.91 -11.69 -8.03
C ALA A 81 -10.18 -11.55 -8.88
N ASP A 82 -11.33 -11.33 -8.25
CA ASP A 82 -12.60 -11.10 -8.94
C ASP A 82 -12.58 -9.78 -9.74
N ILE A 83 -12.08 -8.70 -9.17
CA ILE A 83 -11.88 -7.43 -9.88
C ILE A 83 -11.00 -7.64 -11.11
N LYS A 84 -9.83 -8.28 -10.92
CA LYS A 84 -8.89 -8.56 -12.00
C LYS A 84 -9.48 -9.47 -13.09
N ARG A 85 -10.19 -10.52 -12.70
CA ARG A 85 -10.81 -11.47 -13.64
C ARG A 85 -11.93 -10.83 -14.47
N ASN A 86 -12.73 -9.97 -13.84
CA ASN A 86 -13.85 -9.31 -14.51
C ASN A 86 -13.40 -8.14 -15.38
N ARG A 87 -12.24 -7.55 -15.13
CA ARG A 87 -11.68 -6.38 -15.83
C ARG A 87 -10.18 -6.52 -16.06
N PRO A 88 -9.70 -7.57 -16.75
CA PRO A 88 -8.28 -7.88 -16.86
C PRO A 88 -7.48 -6.84 -17.67
N ASP A 89 -8.17 -6.04 -18.46
CA ASP A 89 -7.63 -4.91 -19.23
C ASP A 89 -7.46 -3.63 -18.39
N ARG A 90 -8.15 -3.54 -17.25
CA ARG A 90 -8.17 -2.35 -16.37
C ARG A 90 -7.46 -2.60 -15.03
N PHE A 91 -7.36 -3.85 -14.55
CA PHE A 91 -6.83 -4.13 -13.23
C PHE A 91 -5.75 -5.22 -13.21
N GLY A 92 -4.70 -4.93 -12.43
CA GLY A 92 -3.84 -5.91 -11.80
C GLY A 92 -4.31 -6.21 -10.38
N ALA A 93 -3.47 -6.86 -9.56
CA ALA A 93 -3.72 -6.95 -8.13
C ALA A 93 -2.49 -7.47 -7.37
N PHE A 94 -2.24 -6.90 -6.18
CA PHE A 94 -1.28 -7.40 -5.21
C PHE A 94 -1.99 -8.03 -4.01
N ALA A 95 -1.61 -9.27 -3.69
CA ALA A 95 -2.21 -10.01 -2.58
C ALA A 95 -1.82 -9.44 -1.22
N ALA A 96 -2.75 -9.44 -0.27
CA ALA A 96 -2.49 -9.22 1.14
C ALA A 96 -1.95 -10.49 1.81
N LEU A 97 -0.98 -10.32 2.71
CA LEU A 97 -0.44 -11.41 3.53
C LEU A 97 -0.78 -11.18 5.01
N PRO A 98 -1.18 -12.22 5.78
CA PRO A 98 -1.53 -12.10 7.18
C PRO A 98 -0.30 -12.03 8.10
N LEU A 99 0.75 -11.29 7.70
CA LEU A 99 1.92 -11.06 8.55
C LEU A 99 1.49 -10.43 9.89
N PRO A 100 2.05 -10.86 11.04
CA PRO A 100 3.28 -11.63 11.20
C PRO A 100 3.12 -13.17 11.20
N ASP A 101 1.96 -13.70 10.91
CA ASP A 101 1.73 -15.14 10.82
C ASP A 101 2.45 -15.73 9.60
N ILE A 102 3.54 -16.45 9.84
CA ILE A 102 4.42 -16.98 8.80
C ILE A 102 3.73 -18.10 8.01
N GLU A 103 3.12 -19.06 8.71
CA GLU A 103 2.46 -20.21 8.07
C GLU A 103 1.29 -19.74 7.20
N GLY A 104 0.39 -18.92 7.77
CA GLY A 104 -0.72 -18.34 7.01
C GLY A 104 -0.27 -17.47 5.84
N SER A 105 0.86 -16.78 5.97
CA SER A 105 1.41 -15.97 4.86
C SER A 105 1.98 -16.86 3.75
N LEU A 106 2.66 -17.95 4.06
CA LEU A 106 3.14 -18.91 3.05
C LEU A 106 1.97 -19.56 2.30
N ASP A 107 0.90 -19.95 3.01
CA ASP A 107 -0.33 -20.47 2.42
C ASP A 107 -1.00 -19.44 1.50
N GLN A 108 -1.06 -18.17 1.92
CA GLN A 108 -1.62 -17.10 1.10
C GLN A 108 -0.76 -16.78 -0.13
N ILE A 109 0.57 -16.84 -0.03
CA ILE A 109 1.47 -16.70 -1.20
C ILE A 109 1.15 -17.79 -2.22
N ALA A 110 1.11 -19.06 -1.78
CA ALA A 110 0.81 -20.18 -2.69
C ALA A 110 -0.58 -19.97 -3.34
N TYR A 111 -1.59 -19.65 -2.55
CA TYR A 111 -2.95 -19.43 -3.06
C TYR A 111 -3.04 -18.26 -4.02
N ALA A 112 -2.41 -17.14 -3.70
CA ALA A 112 -2.43 -15.93 -4.52
C ALA A 112 -1.79 -16.14 -5.91
N PHE A 113 -0.65 -16.83 -5.96
CA PHE A 113 0.06 -17.04 -7.22
C PHE A 113 -0.46 -18.25 -8.00
N ASP A 114 -0.76 -19.37 -7.33
CA ASP A 114 -1.01 -20.64 -8.00
C ASP A 114 -2.51 -20.87 -8.31
N VAL A 115 -3.42 -20.19 -7.57
CA VAL A 115 -4.88 -20.34 -7.73
C VAL A 115 -5.53 -19.07 -8.23
N LEU A 116 -5.22 -17.93 -7.60
CA LEU A 116 -5.82 -16.64 -7.94
C LEU A 116 -5.06 -15.92 -9.08
N GLU A 117 -3.85 -16.35 -9.40
CA GLU A 117 -2.98 -15.77 -10.44
C GLU A 117 -2.77 -14.26 -10.24
N LEU A 118 -2.61 -13.79 -8.98
CA LEU A 118 -2.35 -12.38 -8.68
C LEU A 118 -0.93 -11.98 -9.12
N ASP A 119 -0.69 -10.69 -9.27
CA ASP A 119 0.51 -10.15 -9.95
C ASP A 119 1.71 -9.96 -9.02
N GLY A 120 1.51 -10.12 -7.74
CA GLY A 120 2.51 -9.94 -6.69
C GLY A 120 1.84 -9.90 -5.32
N VAL A 121 2.58 -9.44 -4.32
CA VAL A 121 2.10 -9.27 -2.95
C VAL A 121 2.29 -7.82 -2.47
N SER A 122 1.42 -7.37 -1.58
CA SER A 122 1.57 -6.13 -0.82
C SER A 122 1.83 -6.46 0.63
N VAL A 123 2.87 -5.85 1.20
CA VAL A 123 3.25 -6.01 2.61
C VAL A 123 3.45 -4.64 3.24
N MET A 124 3.16 -4.54 4.55
CA MET A 124 3.46 -3.34 5.30
C MET A 124 4.95 -3.29 5.68
N THR A 125 5.50 -2.10 5.90
CA THR A 125 6.90 -1.89 6.31
C THR A 125 7.30 -2.65 7.56
N ASN A 126 6.33 -2.88 8.45
CA ASN A 126 6.49 -3.67 9.66
C ASN A 126 5.22 -4.48 9.96
N ALA A 127 5.37 -5.55 10.73
CA ALA A 127 4.26 -6.40 11.17
C ALA A 127 4.61 -7.02 12.54
N GLY A 128 3.65 -7.04 13.46
CA GLY A 128 3.84 -7.61 14.79
C GLY A 128 5.03 -7.02 15.56
N GLY A 129 5.27 -5.71 15.43
CA GLY A 129 6.35 -5.02 16.11
C GLY A 129 7.72 -5.17 15.47
N SER A 130 7.83 -5.76 14.28
CA SER A 130 9.11 -5.99 13.60
C SER A 130 9.10 -5.49 12.17
N TYR A 131 10.17 -4.81 11.79
CA TYR A 131 10.38 -4.37 10.41
C TYR A 131 10.66 -5.55 9.48
N LEU A 132 10.29 -5.41 8.21
CA LEU A 132 10.73 -6.30 7.15
C LEU A 132 12.26 -6.45 7.21
N GLY A 133 12.77 -7.66 6.93
CA GLY A 133 14.20 -7.98 7.12
C GLY A 133 14.54 -8.47 8.54
N ASP A 134 13.57 -8.57 9.46
CA ASP A 134 13.72 -9.40 10.65
C ASP A 134 13.78 -10.88 10.21
N SER A 135 14.68 -11.67 10.81
CA SER A 135 14.92 -13.06 10.42
C SER A 135 13.67 -13.95 10.55
N ARG A 136 12.69 -13.58 11.36
CA ARG A 136 11.39 -14.27 11.42
C ARG A 136 10.68 -14.32 10.08
N PHE A 137 10.89 -13.31 9.21
CA PHE A 137 10.29 -13.22 7.88
C PHE A 137 11.12 -13.89 6.77
N ASP A 138 12.29 -14.44 7.09
CA ASP A 138 13.16 -15.12 6.10
C ASP A 138 12.44 -16.22 5.30
N PRO A 139 11.55 -17.06 5.88
CA PRO A 139 10.79 -18.03 5.09
C PRO A 139 9.90 -17.39 4.02
N ILE A 140 9.29 -16.24 4.32
CA ILE A 140 8.45 -15.49 3.39
C ILE A 140 9.29 -14.97 2.22
N PHE A 141 10.40 -14.32 2.51
CA PHE A 141 11.29 -13.78 1.47
C PHE A 141 11.95 -14.89 0.64
N THR A 142 12.23 -16.05 1.24
CA THR A 142 12.72 -17.23 0.51
C THR A 142 11.69 -17.73 -0.51
N GLU A 143 10.42 -17.81 -0.15
CA GLU A 143 9.35 -18.21 -1.05
C GLU A 143 9.09 -17.17 -2.14
N LEU A 144 9.10 -15.87 -1.79
CA LEU A 144 9.00 -14.78 -2.75
C LEU A 144 10.17 -14.74 -3.73
N GLN A 145 11.39 -15.06 -3.27
CA GLN A 145 12.57 -15.23 -4.12
C GLN A 145 12.40 -16.40 -5.11
N ARG A 146 11.94 -17.56 -4.62
CA ARG A 146 11.68 -18.72 -5.46
C ARG A 146 10.70 -18.41 -6.61
N ARG A 147 9.78 -17.47 -6.40
CA ARG A 147 8.77 -17.04 -7.36
C ARG A 147 9.22 -15.84 -8.22
N ALA A 148 10.38 -15.26 -7.96
CA ALA A 148 10.80 -13.96 -8.53
C ALA A 148 9.68 -12.89 -8.41
N ALA A 149 9.07 -12.82 -7.24
CA ALA A 149 7.82 -12.09 -7.01
C ALA A 149 8.00 -10.57 -7.07
N VAL A 150 6.93 -9.86 -7.45
CA VAL A 150 6.79 -8.43 -7.19
C VAL A 150 6.27 -8.24 -5.76
N VAL A 151 6.98 -7.42 -4.99
CA VAL A 151 6.64 -7.11 -3.59
C VAL A 151 6.46 -5.61 -3.46
N PHE A 152 5.21 -5.19 -3.31
CA PHE A 152 4.87 -3.80 -3.03
C PHE A 152 4.94 -3.57 -1.52
N VAL A 153 5.78 -2.62 -1.10
CA VAL A 153 6.00 -2.29 0.32
C VAL A 153 5.36 -0.95 0.64
N HIS A 154 4.28 -1.01 1.41
CA HIS A 154 3.52 0.16 1.83
C HIS A 154 3.83 0.51 3.29
N PRO A 155 3.99 1.79 3.64
CA PRO A 155 4.19 2.19 5.04
C PRO A 155 2.98 1.89 5.91
N THR A 156 3.25 1.73 7.21
CA THR A 156 2.25 1.68 8.25
C THR A 156 2.76 2.43 9.49
N ALA A 157 1.96 2.50 10.53
CA ALA A 157 2.38 3.11 11.78
C ALA A 157 3.64 2.43 12.33
N SER A 158 4.55 3.23 12.90
CA SER A 158 5.76 2.70 13.53
C SER A 158 5.41 1.72 14.65
N PRO A 159 6.14 0.59 14.79
CA PRO A 159 5.94 -0.35 15.89
C PRO A 159 6.32 0.24 17.26
N ASP A 160 7.02 1.37 17.30
CA ASP A 160 7.39 2.05 18.53
C ASP A 160 6.25 3.00 18.98
N PRO A 161 5.53 2.67 20.08
CA PRO A 161 4.45 3.51 20.60
C PRO A 161 4.94 4.87 21.12
N ILE A 162 6.26 5.07 21.24
CA ILE A 162 6.88 6.36 21.58
C ILE A 162 7.16 7.18 20.32
N ALA A 163 6.95 6.64 19.14
CA ALA A 163 7.00 7.42 17.92
C ALA A 163 6.03 8.60 18.05
N HIS A 164 6.61 9.78 18.07
CA HIS A 164 5.88 10.99 18.42
C HIS A 164 5.14 11.50 17.20
N THR A 165 3.88 11.20 17.09
CA THR A 165 3.01 11.71 16.02
C THR A 165 2.87 13.23 16.04
N LEU A 166 3.41 13.92 17.05
CA LEU A 166 3.29 15.38 17.21
C LEU A 166 1.83 15.87 17.12
N GLY A 167 0.84 15.00 17.24
CA GLY A 167 -0.57 15.31 16.99
C GLY A 167 -0.91 15.48 15.51
N LEU A 168 -0.05 15.02 14.61
CA LEU A 168 -0.23 15.05 13.16
C LEU A 168 -0.58 13.64 12.64
N PRO A 169 -1.23 13.54 11.48
CA PRO A 169 -1.43 12.24 10.83
C PRO A 169 -0.09 11.55 10.52
N ASP A 170 0.01 10.25 10.76
CA ASP A 170 1.22 9.44 10.51
C ASP A 170 1.67 9.53 9.05
N SER A 171 0.71 9.67 8.13
CA SER A 171 0.98 9.80 6.69
C SER A 171 1.84 11.01 6.33
N LEU A 172 1.86 12.05 7.17
CA LEU A 172 2.60 13.27 6.86
C LEU A 172 4.12 13.10 7.00
N LEU A 173 4.57 12.45 8.07
CA LEU A 173 5.98 12.33 8.41
C LEU A 173 6.41 10.89 8.73
N ASP A 174 5.60 10.17 9.52
CA ASP A 174 6.00 8.87 10.01
C ASP A 174 6.08 7.83 8.90
N TYR A 175 5.15 7.82 7.94
CA TYR A 175 5.17 6.87 6.80
C TYR A 175 6.42 6.97 5.93
N PRO A 176 6.88 8.15 5.47
CA PRO A 176 8.17 8.27 4.77
C PRO A 176 9.36 7.77 5.60
N VAL A 177 9.36 8.03 6.90
CA VAL A 177 10.42 7.57 7.80
C VAL A 177 10.35 6.06 8.01
N ASP A 178 9.15 5.50 8.15
CA ASP A 178 8.94 4.06 8.35
C ASP A 178 9.36 3.24 7.12
N THR A 179 9.02 3.73 5.91
CA THR A 179 9.53 3.16 4.65
C THR A 179 11.06 3.14 4.65
N SER A 180 11.70 4.23 5.07
CA SER A 180 13.17 4.32 5.11
C SER A 180 13.78 3.33 6.09
N ARG A 181 13.15 3.11 7.25
CA ARG A 181 13.57 2.10 8.24
C ARG A 181 13.47 0.68 7.68
N ALA A 182 12.37 0.37 6.98
CA ALA A 182 12.19 -0.93 6.35
C ALA A 182 13.25 -1.20 5.28
N ILE A 183 13.55 -0.25 4.41
CA ILE A 183 14.61 -0.36 3.39
C ILE A 183 15.96 -0.58 4.05
N ALA A 184 16.31 0.22 5.05
CA ALA A 184 17.56 0.05 5.80
C ALA A 184 17.65 -1.34 6.45
N LYS A 185 16.56 -1.80 7.10
CA LYS A 185 16.53 -3.10 7.74
C LYS A 185 16.69 -4.23 6.73
N LEU A 186 15.99 -4.20 5.60
CA LEU A 186 16.12 -5.18 4.51
C LEU A 186 17.54 -5.25 3.96
N HIS A 187 18.20 -4.10 3.79
CA HIS A 187 19.59 -4.06 3.32
C HIS A 187 20.54 -4.64 4.38
N TYR A 188 20.53 -4.10 5.62
CA TYR A 188 21.50 -4.48 6.65
C TYR A 188 21.27 -5.88 7.26
N SER A 189 20.12 -6.51 6.97
CA SER A 189 19.88 -7.93 7.26
C SER A 189 20.29 -8.87 6.12
N ASN A 190 20.89 -8.39 5.05
CA ASN A 190 21.22 -9.12 3.83
C ASN A 190 20.00 -9.64 3.06
N THR A 191 18.79 -9.17 3.33
CA THR A 191 17.58 -9.68 2.66
C THR A 191 17.65 -9.39 1.17
N PHE A 192 18.00 -8.18 0.74
CA PHE A 192 18.15 -7.86 -0.68
C PHE A 192 19.19 -8.76 -1.37
N ALA A 193 20.35 -9.00 -0.72
CA ALA A 193 21.39 -9.86 -1.27
C ALA A 193 20.96 -11.34 -1.39
N ARG A 194 20.12 -11.82 -0.45
CA ARG A 194 19.59 -13.18 -0.48
C ARG A 194 18.40 -13.35 -1.44
N THR A 195 17.80 -12.26 -1.88
CA THR A 195 16.58 -12.26 -2.70
C THR A 195 16.72 -11.40 -3.97
N PRO A 196 17.76 -11.65 -4.81
CA PRO A 196 18.08 -10.80 -5.96
C PRO A 196 17.02 -10.80 -7.06
N ASP A 197 16.16 -11.83 -7.13
CA ASP A 197 15.09 -11.90 -8.13
C ASP A 197 13.78 -11.25 -7.70
N VAL A 198 13.61 -10.98 -6.39
CA VAL A 198 12.46 -10.24 -5.88
C VAL A 198 12.48 -8.80 -6.40
N LYS A 199 11.36 -8.34 -6.93
CA LYS A 199 11.17 -6.97 -7.42
C LYS A 199 10.47 -6.15 -6.34
N TYR A 200 11.26 -5.47 -5.51
CA TYR A 200 10.74 -4.61 -4.44
C TYR A 200 10.29 -3.26 -5.01
N VAL A 201 9.05 -2.90 -4.76
CA VAL A 201 8.48 -1.58 -5.09
C VAL A 201 8.19 -0.85 -3.79
N PHE A 202 8.84 0.26 -3.56
CA PHE A 202 8.67 1.04 -2.34
C PHE A 202 7.77 2.25 -2.59
N ALA A 203 6.78 2.39 -1.73
CA ALA A 203 5.83 3.50 -1.77
C ALA A 203 6.51 4.86 -1.53
N HIS A 204 5.90 5.93 -2.09
CA HIS A 204 6.25 7.33 -1.85
C HIS A 204 7.74 7.65 -2.08
N ALA A 205 8.27 7.23 -3.24
CA ALA A 205 9.68 7.40 -3.62
C ALA A 205 10.68 6.80 -2.62
N GLY A 206 10.25 5.77 -1.84
CA GLY A 206 11.10 5.16 -0.81
C GLY A 206 11.27 6.02 0.44
N GLY A 207 10.34 6.93 0.66
CA GLY A 207 10.34 7.80 1.83
C GLY A 207 11.48 8.81 1.84
N THR A 208 12.32 8.78 2.88
CA THR A 208 13.46 9.70 3.02
C THR A 208 14.76 9.14 2.42
N ILE A 209 14.77 7.91 1.89
CA ILE A 209 15.98 7.26 1.37
C ILE A 209 16.73 8.11 0.35
N PRO A 210 16.10 8.73 -0.66
CA PRO A 210 16.82 9.55 -1.62
C PRO A 210 17.61 10.70 -0.97
N PHE A 211 17.09 11.27 0.12
CA PHE A 211 17.75 12.34 0.87
C PHE A 211 18.91 11.83 1.74
N VAL A 212 18.77 10.64 2.35
CA VAL A 212 19.77 10.12 3.30
C VAL A 212 20.74 9.12 2.68
N ALA A 213 20.65 8.79 1.41
CA ALA A 213 21.46 7.76 0.75
C ALA A 213 22.97 7.95 0.95
N SER A 214 23.48 9.18 0.90
CA SER A 214 24.90 9.47 1.15
C SER A 214 25.35 9.12 2.57
N ARG A 215 24.45 9.17 3.56
CA ARG A 215 24.80 8.77 4.94
C ARG A 215 25.01 7.27 5.05
N PHE A 216 24.22 6.47 4.32
CA PHE A 216 24.42 5.02 4.24
C PHE A 216 25.76 4.69 3.57
N ALA A 217 26.13 5.37 2.49
CA ALA A 217 27.42 5.20 1.84
C ALA A 217 28.59 5.47 2.79
N ILE A 218 28.50 6.53 3.62
CA ILE A 218 29.52 6.81 4.66
C ILE A 218 29.61 5.66 5.68
N VAL A 219 28.47 5.14 6.14
CA VAL A 219 28.42 4.04 7.10
C VAL A 219 29.01 2.75 6.53
N ASP A 220 28.74 2.46 5.24
CA ASP A 220 29.32 1.30 4.55
C ASP A 220 30.85 1.43 4.42
N GLU A 221 31.35 2.62 4.04
CA GLU A 221 32.80 2.91 3.97
C GLU A 221 33.49 2.76 5.34
N MET A 222 32.85 3.22 6.40
CA MET A 222 33.36 3.07 7.77
C MET A 222 33.36 1.62 8.26
N SER A 223 32.63 0.72 7.61
CA SER A 223 32.52 -0.71 7.95
C SER A 223 32.08 -0.97 9.41
N VAL A 224 31.30 -0.06 9.98
CA VAL A 224 30.83 -0.15 11.39
C VAL A 224 29.71 -1.16 11.59
N ILE A 225 29.04 -1.58 10.51
CA ILE A 225 27.99 -2.60 10.56
C ILE A 225 28.54 -3.91 9.99
N PRO A 226 28.51 -5.02 10.75
CA PRO A 226 29.00 -6.32 10.29
C PRO A 226 28.31 -6.81 9.00
N GLY A 227 29.00 -7.69 8.24
CA GLY A 227 28.44 -8.33 7.03
C GLY A 227 28.49 -7.47 5.76
N ALA A 228 29.31 -6.43 5.71
CA ALA A 228 29.43 -5.55 4.53
C ALA A 228 29.86 -6.29 3.25
N GLN A 229 30.73 -7.32 3.37
CA GLN A 229 31.20 -8.09 2.21
C GLN A 229 30.11 -8.95 1.57
N GLU A 230 29.15 -9.43 2.36
CA GLU A 230 28.08 -10.32 1.90
C GLU A 230 26.90 -9.56 1.28
N ARG A 231 26.59 -8.35 1.78
CA ARG A 231 25.46 -7.57 1.30
C ARG A 231 25.79 -6.60 0.17
N GLY A 232 27.07 -6.23 0.00
CA GLY A 232 27.49 -5.13 -0.87
C GLY A 232 27.17 -3.74 -0.27
N ALA A 233 27.52 -2.69 -0.98
CA ALA A 233 27.22 -1.34 -0.56
C ALA A 233 25.75 -0.99 -0.75
N PHE A 234 25.22 -0.17 0.14
CA PHE A 234 23.82 0.31 0.05
C PHE A 234 23.52 0.98 -1.30
N ALA A 235 24.45 1.82 -1.77
CA ALA A 235 24.32 2.51 -3.03
C ALA A 235 24.18 1.57 -4.24
N ASP A 236 24.79 0.38 -4.20
CA ASP A 236 24.73 -0.60 -5.27
C ASP A 236 23.37 -1.32 -5.32
N ALA A 237 22.67 -1.39 -4.20
CA ALA A 237 21.34 -2.01 -4.13
C ALA A 237 20.24 -1.09 -4.73
N LEU A 238 20.38 0.22 -4.56
CA LEU A 238 19.33 1.20 -4.89
C LEU A 238 18.83 1.13 -6.34
N PRO A 239 19.69 1.00 -7.38
CA PRO A 239 19.24 0.95 -8.77
C PRO A 239 18.41 -0.30 -9.11
N SER A 240 18.45 -1.35 -8.31
CA SER A 240 17.66 -2.57 -8.51
C SER A 240 16.26 -2.49 -7.93
N LEU A 241 16.03 -1.54 -7.02
CA LEU A 241 14.75 -1.32 -6.35
C LEU A 241 13.84 -0.45 -7.21
N TYR A 242 12.53 -0.59 -7.02
CA TYR A 242 11.52 0.23 -7.69
C TYR A 242 10.92 1.24 -6.71
N TRP A 243 10.57 2.41 -7.23
CA TRP A 243 10.14 3.58 -6.47
C TRP A 243 8.87 4.16 -7.10
N ASP A 244 7.77 4.25 -6.34
CA ASP A 244 6.59 4.87 -6.92
C ASP A 244 6.57 6.40 -6.77
N THR A 245 5.62 7.04 -7.42
CA THR A 245 5.47 8.50 -7.41
C THR A 245 4.28 8.97 -6.58
N ALA A 246 3.60 8.08 -5.85
CA ALA A 246 2.46 8.46 -5.03
C ALA A 246 2.87 9.52 -4.00
N SER A 247 2.18 10.65 -3.98
CA SER A 247 2.52 11.82 -3.14
C SER A 247 3.97 12.34 -3.29
N ALA A 248 4.71 11.89 -4.34
CA ALA A 248 6.13 12.15 -4.56
C ALA A 248 6.45 12.57 -6.01
N PHE A 249 5.54 13.25 -6.69
CA PHE A 249 5.59 13.60 -8.10
C PHE A 249 6.25 14.97 -8.42
N SER A 250 6.83 15.65 -7.41
CA SER A 250 7.42 16.96 -7.61
C SER A 250 8.82 16.90 -8.26
N ASP A 251 9.17 17.94 -9.01
CA ASP A 251 10.47 18.03 -9.69
C ASP A 251 11.68 17.82 -8.75
N PRO A 252 11.73 18.39 -7.53
CA PRO A 252 12.82 18.10 -6.60
C PRO A 252 12.95 16.61 -6.23
N VAL A 253 11.84 15.91 -6.10
CA VAL A 253 11.85 14.47 -5.80
C VAL A 253 12.36 13.67 -7.01
N LEU A 254 11.89 13.98 -8.21
CA LEU A 254 12.38 13.35 -9.45
C LEU A 254 13.88 13.58 -9.64
N HIS A 255 14.36 14.79 -9.38
CA HIS A 255 15.77 15.10 -9.43
C HIS A 255 16.59 14.29 -8.44
N MET A 256 16.13 14.16 -7.19
CA MET A 256 16.78 13.32 -6.18
C MET A 256 16.77 11.83 -6.56
N LEU A 257 15.64 11.28 -7.00
CA LEU A 257 15.57 9.89 -7.47
C LEU A 257 16.55 9.65 -8.63
N ARG A 258 16.60 10.56 -9.61
CA ARG A 258 17.55 10.50 -10.73
C ARG A 258 19.00 10.40 -10.24
N SER A 259 19.39 11.24 -9.28
CA SER A 259 20.77 11.31 -8.81
C SER A 259 21.18 10.11 -7.95
N VAL A 260 20.24 9.44 -7.29
CA VAL A 260 20.51 8.36 -6.32
C VAL A 260 20.26 6.97 -6.92
N THR A 261 19.16 6.80 -7.67
CA THR A 261 18.73 5.49 -8.16
C THR A 261 18.63 5.40 -9.69
N GLY A 262 18.64 6.56 -10.37
CA GLY A 262 18.17 6.68 -11.75
C GLY A 262 16.64 6.60 -11.85
N LEU A 263 16.09 6.91 -13.03
CA LEU A 263 14.64 6.89 -13.26
C LEU A 263 14.15 5.60 -13.95
N GLY A 264 15.04 4.67 -14.23
CA GLY A 264 14.71 3.43 -14.96
C GLY A 264 13.69 2.56 -14.24
N ASN A 265 13.69 2.56 -12.92
CA ASN A 265 12.81 1.77 -12.06
C ASN A 265 11.80 2.62 -11.29
N VAL A 266 11.56 3.87 -11.71
CA VAL A 266 10.45 4.67 -11.18
C VAL A 266 9.15 4.23 -11.83
N VAL A 267 8.10 4.05 -11.04
CA VAL A 267 6.75 3.66 -11.47
C VAL A 267 5.73 4.69 -11.01
N PHE A 268 4.68 4.87 -11.80
CA PHE A 268 3.61 5.78 -11.44
C PHE A 268 2.70 5.15 -10.37
N GLY A 269 2.28 5.97 -9.39
CA GLY A 269 1.33 5.65 -8.34
C GLY A 269 0.49 6.87 -7.96
N THR A 270 -0.77 6.66 -7.61
CA THR A 270 -1.71 7.72 -7.23
C THR A 270 -2.00 7.79 -5.73
N ASP A 271 -1.86 6.67 -5.03
CA ASP A 271 -2.32 6.48 -3.65
C ASP A 271 -3.86 6.63 -3.50
N TYR A 272 -4.60 6.43 -4.64
CA TYR A 272 -6.06 6.45 -4.61
C TYR A 272 -6.59 5.42 -3.59
N PRO A 273 -7.59 5.73 -2.77
CA PRO A 273 -8.44 6.93 -2.77
C PRO A 273 -8.05 7.97 -1.69
N TYR A 274 -6.86 7.89 -1.07
CA TYR A 274 -6.51 8.75 0.07
C TYR A 274 -6.29 10.21 -0.31
N PRO A 275 -5.52 10.58 -1.36
CA PRO A 275 -5.55 11.96 -1.83
C PRO A 275 -6.88 12.24 -2.53
N ARG A 276 -7.35 13.49 -2.42
CA ARG A 276 -8.48 13.92 -3.26
C ARG A 276 -8.13 13.70 -4.73
N ASP A 277 -9.09 13.25 -5.54
CA ASP A 277 -8.90 12.94 -6.96
C ASP A 277 -8.18 14.07 -7.72
N ALA A 278 -8.54 15.33 -7.44
CA ALA A 278 -7.91 16.49 -8.05
C ALA A 278 -6.39 16.59 -7.77
N ILE A 279 -5.91 16.09 -6.62
CA ILE A 279 -4.50 16.13 -6.23
C ILE A 279 -3.73 15.06 -7.02
N SER A 280 -4.20 13.83 -7.04
CA SER A 280 -3.55 12.74 -7.77
C SER A 280 -3.59 12.96 -9.29
N ILE A 281 -4.70 13.49 -9.84
CA ILE A 281 -4.80 13.91 -11.24
C ILE A 281 -3.82 15.05 -11.55
N ALA A 282 -3.66 16.03 -10.66
CA ALA A 282 -2.66 17.10 -10.83
C ALA A 282 -1.23 16.53 -10.81
N GLY A 283 -0.95 15.56 -9.93
CA GLY A 283 0.34 14.84 -9.91
C GLY A 283 0.63 14.12 -11.22
N LEU A 284 -0.35 13.41 -11.78
CA LEU A 284 -0.20 12.79 -13.10
C LEU A 284 0.09 13.81 -14.19
N ARG A 285 -0.65 14.92 -14.21
CA ARG A 285 -0.39 16.02 -15.18
C ARG A 285 1.00 16.62 -15.01
N GLN A 286 1.48 16.78 -13.79
CA GLN A 286 2.84 17.22 -13.49
C GLN A 286 3.85 16.26 -14.13
N LEU A 287 3.74 14.95 -13.91
CA LEU A 287 4.61 13.93 -14.51
C LEU A 287 4.53 13.93 -16.05
N GLN A 288 3.37 14.23 -16.61
CA GLN A 288 3.18 14.30 -18.06
C GLN A 288 3.84 15.51 -18.71
N SER A 289 4.08 16.60 -17.98
CA SER A 289 4.51 17.89 -18.53
C SER A 289 5.85 18.42 -17.98
N THR A 290 6.37 17.86 -16.88
CA THR A 290 7.61 18.32 -16.26
C THR A 290 8.80 18.24 -17.23
N ALA A 291 9.69 19.22 -17.18
CA ALA A 291 10.94 19.22 -17.91
C ALA A 291 12.01 18.29 -17.30
N GLU A 292 11.79 17.80 -16.08
CA GLU A 292 12.69 16.85 -15.42
C GLU A 292 12.70 15.47 -16.10
N LEU A 293 11.70 15.15 -16.92
CA LEU A 293 11.61 13.87 -17.62
C LEU A 293 11.78 14.09 -19.13
N ASP A 294 12.71 13.38 -19.75
CA ASP A 294 12.68 13.24 -21.21
C ASP A 294 11.51 12.32 -21.64
N ASP A 295 11.27 12.24 -22.95
CA ASP A 295 10.15 11.45 -23.48
C ASP A 295 10.27 9.95 -23.19
N GLY A 296 11.49 9.40 -23.13
CA GLY A 296 11.76 8.01 -22.81
C GLY A 296 11.47 7.71 -21.34
N GLU A 297 12.01 8.55 -20.46
CA GLU A 297 11.82 8.48 -19.03
C GLU A 297 10.34 8.65 -18.65
N ARG A 298 9.67 9.63 -19.24
CA ARG A 298 8.24 9.87 -19.06
C ARG A 298 7.41 8.62 -19.41
N ARG A 299 7.68 8.00 -20.57
CA ARG A 299 7.02 6.72 -20.92
C ARG A 299 7.39 5.61 -19.96
N GLY A 300 8.63 5.58 -19.48
CA GLY A 300 9.09 4.64 -18.45
C GLY A 300 8.29 4.77 -17.16
N VAL A 301 8.29 5.96 -16.58
CA VAL A 301 7.62 6.27 -15.31
C VAL A 301 6.12 6.01 -15.40
N LEU A 302 5.44 6.50 -16.45
CA LEU A 302 3.99 6.39 -16.56
C LEU A 302 3.46 4.98 -16.80
N GLY A 303 4.31 4.04 -17.25
CA GLY A 303 3.82 2.66 -17.43
C GLY A 303 4.85 1.66 -17.93
N GLY A 304 5.92 2.10 -18.59
CA GLY A 304 6.93 1.19 -19.12
C GLY A 304 7.65 0.38 -18.03
N SER A 305 7.95 1.00 -16.88
CA SER A 305 8.56 0.32 -15.74
C SER A 305 7.60 -0.68 -15.11
N ALA A 306 6.33 -0.32 -14.94
CA ALA A 306 5.29 -1.25 -14.46
C ALA A 306 5.10 -2.43 -15.42
N ALA A 307 5.17 -2.20 -16.73
CA ALA A 307 5.07 -3.26 -17.73
C ALA A 307 6.26 -4.22 -17.73
N ARG A 308 7.45 -3.80 -17.28
CA ARG A 308 8.57 -4.70 -17.03
C ARG A 308 8.38 -5.57 -15.79
N LEU A 309 7.76 -5.01 -14.75
CA LEU A 309 7.41 -5.75 -13.54
C LEU A 309 6.32 -6.79 -13.79
N ILE A 310 5.28 -6.39 -14.53
CA ILE A 310 4.08 -7.20 -14.80
C ILE A 310 3.85 -7.22 -16.32
N PRO A 311 4.51 -8.12 -17.06
CA PRO A 311 4.54 -8.09 -18.53
C PRO A 311 3.15 -8.12 -19.21
N ARG A 312 2.13 -8.72 -18.59
CA ARG A 312 0.78 -8.72 -19.15
C ARG A 312 0.18 -7.31 -19.27
N LEU A 313 0.62 -6.34 -18.45
CA LEU A 313 0.13 -4.96 -18.48
C LEU A 313 0.65 -4.17 -19.70
N ALA A 314 1.70 -4.66 -20.38
CA ALA A 314 2.22 -4.06 -21.60
C ALA A 314 1.25 -4.18 -22.78
N ARG A 315 0.34 -5.16 -22.77
CA ARG A 315 -0.55 -5.45 -23.89
C ARG A 315 -1.79 -4.56 -23.83
N ALA A 316 -2.04 -3.79 -24.91
CA ALA A 316 -3.38 -3.25 -25.13
C ALA A 316 -4.37 -4.43 -25.22
N ALA A 317 -5.59 -4.27 -24.70
CA ALA A 317 -6.63 -5.27 -24.87
C ALA A 317 -6.70 -5.64 -26.35
N SER A 318 -6.41 -6.90 -26.67
CA SER A 318 -6.74 -7.45 -27.98
C SER A 318 -8.25 -7.26 -28.09
N THR A 319 -8.70 -6.59 -29.13
CA THR A 319 -10.12 -6.46 -29.48
C THR A 319 -10.67 -7.86 -29.84
N LEU A 320 -10.88 -8.68 -28.83
CA LEU A 320 -11.76 -9.82 -28.91
C LEU A 320 -13.15 -9.25 -28.65
N GLY A 321 -13.92 -9.14 -29.74
CA GLY A 321 -15.32 -8.75 -29.69
C GLY A 321 -16.09 -9.70 -28.77
N VAL A 322 -16.35 -9.24 -27.56
CA VAL A 322 -17.40 -9.78 -26.71
C VAL A 322 -18.47 -8.71 -26.67
N GLY A 323 -19.61 -9.07 -27.26
CA GLY A 323 -20.78 -8.25 -27.30
C GLY A 323 -21.12 -7.73 -25.91
N ARG A 324 -21.53 -6.48 -25.87
CA ARG A 324 -22.13 -5.85 -24.69
C ARG A 324 -23.37 -6.64 -24.30
N ASP A 325 -23.22 -7.58 -23.39
CA ASP A 325 -24.37 -8.13 -22.69
C ASP A 325 -24.46 -7.44 -21.33
N THR A 326 -25.27 -6.39 -21.31
CA THR A 326 -25.64 -5.67 -20.10
C THR A 326 -26.72 -6.45 -19.38
N THR A 327 -26.37 -7.59 -18.80
CA THR A 327 -27.26 -8.23 -17.83
C THR A 327 -26.62 -8.05 -16.44
N ILE A 328 -27.07 -7.01 -15.78
CA ILE A 328 -26.80 -6.72 -14.38
C ILE A 328 -27.39 -7.88 -13.58
N VAL A 329 -26.53 -8.61 -12.89
CA VAL A 329 -26.93 -9.51 -11.80
C VAL A 329 -27.43 -8.64 -10.63
N ARG A 330 -28.72 -8.32 -10.68
CA ARG A 330 -29.53 -8.07 -9.48
C ARG A 330 -30.14 -9.42 -9.14
N ASP A 331 -29.72 -9.96 -8.01
CA ASP A 331 -30.50 -10.89 -7.19
C ASP A 331 -29.54 -11.80 -6.39
N VAL A 332 -29.22 -11.37 -5.21
CA VAL A 332 -29.10 -12.21 -4.01
C VAL A 332 -29.23 -11.27 -2.80
N VAL A 333 -30.44 -10.80 -2.51
CA VAL A 333 -30.93 -10.49 -1.17
C VAL A 333 -32.47 -10.40 -1.29
N ALA A 334 -33.15 -11.50 -1.14
CA ALA A 334 -34.53 -11.53 -0.67
C ALA A 334 -34.93 -12.98 -0.38
N ASP A 335 -34.85 -13.35 0.88
CA ASP A 335 -35.86 -14.18 1.50
C ASP A 335 -35.70 -14.10 3.02
N GLY A 336 -36.74 -13.54 3.67
CA GLY A 336 -36.82 -13.56 5.13
C GLY A 336 -37.53 -12.37 5.76
N ALA A 337 -38.72 -12.02 5.28
CA ALA A 337 -39.61 -11.17 6.09
C ALA A 337 -41.04 -11.68 5.97
N SER A 338 -41.48 -12.40 6.98
CA SER A 338 -42.88 -12.69 7.25
C SER A 338 -43.46 -11.64 8.19
N THR A 339 -44.42 -10.93 7.69
CA THR A 339 -45.64 -10.35 8.31
C THR A 339 -45.69 -10.14 9.81
N THR A 340 -45.94 -8.91 10.23
CA THR A 340 -47.15 -8.54 11.02
C THR A 340 -47.48 -7.05 10.89
N ARG A 341 -48.76 -6.80 10.68
CA ARG A 341 -49.46 -5.51 10.56
C ARG A 341 -49.92 -5.05 11.95
N ALA A 342 -49.89 -3.71 12.23
CA ALA A 342 -50.98 -2.95 12.80
C ALA A 342 -50.50 -1.63 13.42
N GLU A 343 -50.98 -0.58 12.86
CA GLU A 343 -51.86 0.49 13.37
C GLU A 343 -51.24 1.64 14.18
N THR A 344 -51.30 2.78 13.50
CA THR A 344 -51.73 4.17 13.91
C THR A 344 -51.47 4.66 15.32
N SER A 345 -50.83 5.80 15.49
CA SER A 345 -51.50 7.11 15.69
C SER A 345 -50.50 8.23 15.97
N ALA A 346 -50.96 9.43 15.60
CA ALA A 346 -50.29 10.72 15.62
C ALA A 346 -50.14 11.33 17.02
N HIS A 347 -49.34 12.35 17.05
CA HIS A 347 -49.36 13.56 17.90
C HIS A 347 -48.11 13.83 18.74
N GLY A 348 -47.58 15.02 18.50
CA GLY A 348 -47.24 15.94 19.57
C GLY A 348 -45.81 16.47 19.53
N ALA A 349 -45.71 17.68 19.02
CA ALA A 349 -44.56 18.56 19.22
C ALA A 349 -44.44 18.91 20.73
N GLN A 350 -43.22 19.04 21.21
CA GLN A 350 -42.85 20.13 22.13
C GLN A 350 -41.34 20.25 22.35
N GLU A 351 -40.96 21.49 22.48
CA GLU A 351 -39.68 22.14 22.65
C GLU A 351 -38.94 21.82 23.95
N SER A 352 -37.64 22.13 23.86
CA SER A 352 -36.79 22.75 24.91
C SER A 352 -36.24 21.90 26.04
N ALA A 353 -34.92 21.85 26.17
CA ALA A 353 -34.19 22.57 27.21
C ALA A 353 -32.72 22.05 27.31
N HIS A 354 -31.85 23.00 27.37
CA HIS A 354 -30.46 22.93 27.80
C HIS A 354 -30.28 22.20 29.13
N SER A 355 -29.22 21.38 29.26
CA SER A 355 -28.44 21.30 30.50
C SER A 355 -27.10 20.55 30.30
N PRO A 356 -26.09 20.85 31.15
CA PRO A 356 -24.68 20.78 30.76
C PRO A 356 -23.99 19.47 31.12
N ALA A 357 -22.81 19.29 30.48
CA ALA A 357 -21.91 18.13 30.65
C ALA A 357 -21.34 18.02 32.08
N PRO A 358 -21.08 16.80 32.56
CA PRO A 358 -20.31 16.61 33.79
C PRO A 358 -18.81 16.56 33.51
N SER A 359 -18.05 17.28 34.33
CA SER A 359 -16.60 17.27 34.45
C SER A 359 -16.08 15.91 34.87
N GLY A 360 -15.18 15.33 34.09
CA GLY A 360 -14.45 14.09 34.42
C GLY A 360 -13.17 14.37 35.23
N PRO A 361 -12.66 13.38 35.99
CA PRO A 361 -11.60 13.57 36.98
C PRO A 361 -10.20 13.65 36.38
N GLY A 362 -9.38 14.51 36.98
CA GLY A 362 -8.02 14.84 36.59
C GLY A 362 -7.04 13.67 36.48
N ARG A 363 -6.27 13.67 35.41
CA ARG A 363 -5.11 12.82 35.23
C ARG A 363 -3.97 13.26 36.16
N ARG A 364 -3.58 12.39 37.09
CA ARG A 364 -2.35 12.54 37.89
C ARG A 364 -1.14 12.32 36.98
N ALA A 365 -0.27 13.32 36.88
CA ALA A 365 1.07 13.20 36.27
C ALA A 365 1.91 12.17 37.03
N ARG A 366 2.39 11.14 36.36
CA ARG A 366 3.41 10.23 36.87
C ARG A 366 4.78 10.91 36.76
N ARG A 367 5.43 11.11 37.91
CA ARG A 367 6.85 11.58 37.99
C ARG A 367 7.76 10.40 37.72
N TYR A 368 8.67 10.55 36.78
CA TYR A 368 9.77 9.60 36.55
C TYR A 368 10.92 9.88 37.53
N PRO A 369 11.59 8.85 38.10
CA PRO A 369 12.80 9.02 38.89
C PRO A 369 14.00 9.35 37.97
N ARG A 370 14.84 10.28 38.43
CA ARG A 370 16.15 10.60 37.79
C ARG A 370 17.12 9.46 38.07
N PRO A 371 18.00 9.08 37.09
CA PRO A 371 19.08 8.17 37.39
C PRO A 371 20.10 8.84 38.32
N ALA A 372 20.58 8.07 39.29
CA ALA A 372 21.68 8.43 40.15
C ALA A 372 23.03 8.37 39.38
N GLY A 373 23.90 9.28 39.71
CA GLY A 373 25.18 9.67 39.12
C GLY A 373 26.22 8.61 38.82
#